data_174b37b17ff368d1734099f861294349
#
_entry.id   174b37b17ff368d1734099f861294349
#
_cell.length_a   1.000
_cell.length_b   1.000
_cell.length_c   1.000
_cell.angle_alpha   90.00
_cell.angle_beta   90.00
_cell.angle_gamma   90.00
#
_symmetry.space_group_name_H-M   'P 1'
#
loop_
_entity.id
_entity.type
_entity.pdbx_description
1 polymer ?
#
loop_
_entity_poly.entity_id
_entity_poly.type
_entity_poly.pdbx_seq_one_letter_code
_entity_poly.pdbx_strand_id
1 'polypeptide(L)'
;TNGEYKLENSKTEKPTASDQKPTESADTEPVAEKNHKRDKSTYYDSYGNHDGENKYTVEERTIGDTGTQVDNCFVKNKTGLSLDFDGLLSAKLPFSIDKGINSPQVLIYHTHTSEAYLDEDVDFFYDSFYSRTNNNDFNVVAVGDALTEQLNKRGIKTVHDTTIHDESYNGSYDRSVDTVYKNLEKYPDIKVVIDLHRDAIGTDENKVKPVFTYN
;
A
#
# COMPACT_ATOMS: atom_id res chain seq x y z
N THR A 1 -6.93 -14.55 -29.60
CA THR A 1 -5.76 -15.41 -29.87
C THR A 1 -4.98 -15.52 -28.57
N ASN A 2 -5.08 -16.70 -27.94
CA ASN A 2 -4.40 -17.04 -26.70
C ASN A 2 -2.91 -17.23 -26.96
N GLY A 3 -2.07 -16.40 -26.35
CA GLY A 3 -0.62 -16.60 -26.34
C GLY A 3 -0.20 -17.43 -25.11
N GLU A 4 0.19 -18.67 -25.35
CA GLU A 4 0.85 -19.50 -24.34
C GLU A 4 2.33 -19.13 -24.25
N TYR A 5 2.79 -18.75 -23.06
CA TYR A 5 4.22 -18.60 -22.76
C TYR A 5 4.78 -19.89 -22.21
N LYS A 6 5.71 -20.50 -22.96
CA LYS A 6 6.52 -21.64 -22.48
C LYS A 6 7.76 -21.13 -21.75
N LEU A 7 7.94 -21.55 -20.50
CA LEU A 7 9.19 -21.39 -19.75
C LEU A 7 10.14 -22.53 -20.12
N GLU A 8 11.30 -22.20 -20.68
CA GLU A 8 12.40 -23.15 -20.88
C GLU A 8 13.26 -23.27 -19.61
N ASN A 9 13.46 -24.52 -19.16
CA ASN A 9 14.30 -24.87 -18.03
C ASN A 9 15.79 -24.77 -18.39
N SER A 10 16.55 -23.86 -17.79
CA SER A 10 18.01 -23.93 -17.78
C SER A 10 18.50 -24.54 -16.45
N LYS A 11 19.22 -25.67 -16.58
CA LYS A 11 19.95 -26.33 -15.49
C LYS A 11 21.17 -25.50 -15.13
N THR A 12 21.33 -25.14 -13.85
CA THR A 12 22.63 -24.74 -13.29
C THR A 12 22.95 -25.48 -12.02
N GLU A 13 24.21 -25.84 -11.91
CA GLU A 13 24.80 -26.71 -10.92
C GLU A 13 24.93 -26.05 -9.54
N LYS A 14 24.97 -26.92 -8.52
CA LYS A 14 24.92 -26.66 -7.10
C LYS A 14 26.33 -26.37 -6.54
N PRO A 15 26.57 -25.33 -5.75
CA PRO A 15 27.68 -25.30 -4.82
C PRO A 15 27.25 -25.72 -3.41
N THR A 16 28.16 -26.42 -2.77
CA THR A 16 28.11 -27.06 -1.46
C THR A 16 27.98 -26.05 -0.31
N ALA A 17 27.19 -26.44 0.68
CA ALA A 17 26.97 -25.74 1.93
C ALA A 17 28.22 -25.65 2.83
N SER A 18 28.38 -24.51 3.50
CA SER A 18 29.10 -24.41 4.76
C SER A 18 28.16 -23.87 5.83
N ASP A 19 28.03 -24.64 6.92
CA ASP A 19 27.24 -24.31 8.10
C ASP A 19 27.76 -23.05 8.78
N GLN A 20 26.92 -22.02 8.89
CA GLN A 20 27.02 -21.01 9.94
C GLN A 20 25.63 -20.75 10.53
N LYS A 21 25.55 -20.98 11.84
CA LYS A 21 24.40 -20.80 12.72
C LYS A 21 23.95 -19.34 12.72
N PRO A 22 22.64 -19.03 12.62
CA PRO A 22 22.17 -17.66 12.76
C PRO A 22 22.26 -17.24 14.23
N THR A 23 22.94 -16.15 14.48
CA THR A 23 22.86 -15.41 15.74
C THR A 23 21.53 -14.67 15.83
N GLU A 24 20.83 -14.93 16.89
CA GLU A 24 19.57 -14.31 17.30
C GLU A 24 19.77 -12.83 17.67
N SER A 25 18.65 -12.08 17.49
CA SER A 25 18.27 -10.80 18.05
C SER A 25 18.99 -9.55 17.53
N ALA A 26 18.28 -8.84 16.65
CA ALA A 26 18.24 -7.40 16.76
C ALA A 26 16.86 -7.03 17.30
N ASP A 27 16.80 -6.64 18.58
CA ASP A 27 15.67 -5.94 19.19
C ASP A 27 15.32 -4.75 18.30
N THR A 28 14.21 -4.87 17.58
CA THR A 28 13.59 -3.71 16.94
C THR A 28 12.81 -3.00 18.04
N GLU A 29 13.41 -1.96 18.62
CA GLU A 29 12.64 -0.98 19.37
C GLU A 29 11.46 -0.55 18.50
N PRO A 30 10.23 -0.49 19.06
CA PRO A 30 9.09 0.05 18.34
C PRO A 30 9.46 1.49 17.95
N VAL A 31 9.31 1.80 16.66
CA VAL A 31 9.39 3.18 16.18
C VAL A 31 8.36 3.95 17.00
N ALA A 32 8.85 4.80 17.92
CA ALA A 32 7.99 5.64 18.71
C ALA A 32 7.09 6.41 17.74
N GLU A 33 5.79 6.11 17.78
CA GLU A 33 4.79 6.96 17.17
C GLU A 33 5.08 8.38 17.64
N LYS A 34 5.52 9.23 16.71
CA LYS A 34 5.46 10.66 16.91
C LYS A 34 3.96 11.00 16.88
N ASN A 35 3.32 10.80 18.01
CA ASN A 35 1.99 11.29 18.28
C ASN A 35 2.04 12.82 18.19
N HIS A 36 1.98 13.33 16.97
CA HIS A 36 1.62 14.70 16.72
C HIS A 36 0.13 14.82 17.01
N LYS A 37 -0.22 14.88 18.30
CA LYS A 37 -1.47 15.48 18.72
C LYS A 37 -1.40 16.94 18.32
N ARG A 38 -1.71 17.23 17.06
CA ARG A 38 -1.96 18.58 16.61
C ARG A 38 -3.16 19.08 17.38
N ASP A 39 -3.08 20.33 17.85
CA ASP A 39 -4.22 20.97 18.51
C ASP A 39 -5.34 21.14 17.48
N LYS A 40 -6.40 20.33 17.61
CA LYS A 40 -7.56 20.36 16.69
C LYS A 40 -8.19 21.76 16.59
N SER A 41 -8.02 22.62 17.59
CA SER A 41 -8.60 23.97 17.59
C SER A 41 -8.00 24.86 16.50
N THR A 42 -6.71 24.68 16.16
CA THR A 42 -6.04 25.46 15.10
C THR A 42 -6.53 25.12 13.70
N TYR A 43 -7.13 23.94 13.51
CA TYR A 43 -7.65 23.53 12.19
C TYR A 43 -9.02 24.10 11.89
N TYR A 44 -9.87 24.23 12.91
CA TYR A 44 -11.22 24.80 12.72
C TYR A 44 -11.20 26.24 12.24
N ASP A 45 -10.15 26.99 12.59
CA ASP A 45 -9.98 28.38 12.17
C ASP A 45 -9.40 28.52 10.75
N SER A 46 -8.78 27.46 10.19
CA SER A 46 -8.20 27.47 8.84
C SER A 46 -9.17 27.01 7.75
N TYR A 47 -10.29 26.37 8.11
CA TYR A 47 -11.34 26.04 7.16
C TYR A 47 -12.02 27.34 6.70
N GLY A 48 -11.97 27.59 5.40
CA GLY A 48 -12.57 28.77 4.77
C GLY A 48 -14.09 28.87 4.97
N ASN A 49 -14.73 29.78 4.27
CA ASN A 49 -16.19 29.89 4.29
C ASN A 49 -16.82 28.70 3.57
N HIS A 50 -17.62 27.93 4.29
CA HIS A 50 -18.39 26.77 3.82
C HIS A 50 -19.91 27.02 3.88
N ASP A 51 -20.32 28.33 3.80
CA ASP A 51 -21.73 28.68 3.83
C ASP A 51 -22.51 27.95 2.74
N GLY A 52 -23.54 27.19 3.14
CA GLY A 52 -24.39 26.44 2.24
C GLY A 52 -23.90 25.02 1.89
N GLU A 53 -22.75 24.59 2.39
CA GLU A 53 -22.28 23.22 2.22
C GLU A 53 -22.83 22.30 3.32
N ASN A 54 -23.03 21.02 2.97
CA ASN A 54 -23.30 20.00 3.96
C ASN A 54 -22.03 19.64 4.73
N LYS A 55 -22.20 19.47 6.03
CA LYS A 55 -21.15 19.02 6.96
C LYS A 55 -21.42 17.56 7.33
N TYR A 56 -20.41 16.70 7.16
CA TYR A 56 -20.45 15.28 7.47
C TYR A 56 -19.53 14.97 8.63
N THR A 57 -19.87 13.98 9.43
CA THR A 57 -19.03 13.51 10.54
C THR A 57 -18.05 12.43 10.05
N VAL A 58 -16.81 12.49 10.50
CA VAL A 58 -15.86 11.38 10.37
C VAL A 58 -16.29 10.27 11.30
N GLU A 59 -16.44 9.04 10.76
CA GLU A 59 -16.85 7.89 11.54
C GLU A 59 -15.62 7.14 12.08
N GLU A 60 -15.59 6.88 13.37
CA GLU A 60 -14.64 5.95 13.93
C GLU A 60 -15.15 4.51 13.74
N ARG A 61 -14.32 3.65 13.17
CA ARG A 61 -14.62 2.24 12.94
C ARG A 61 -13.50 1.36 13.46
N THR A 62 -13.84 0.39 14.28
CA THR A 62 -12.88 -0.65 14.69
C THR A 62 -12.76 -1.66 13.55
N ILE A 63 -11.53 -1.99 13.17
CA ILE A 63 -11.26 -3.11 12.25
C ILE A 63 -11.61 -4.38 13.00
N GLY A 64 -12.66 -5.05 12.54
CA GLY A 64 -13.22 -6.23 13.19
C GLY A 64 -12.62 -7.52 12.65
N ASP A 65 -12.93 -8.57 13.34
CA ASP A 65 -12.56 -9.95 13.12
C ASP A 65 -13.51 -10.68 12.13
N THR A 66 -13.93 -10.00 11.07
CA THR A 66 -14.84 -10.59 10.09
C THR A 66 -14.10 -11.38 9.03
N GLY A 67 -14.46 -12.66 8.86
CA GLY A 67 -13.89 -13.56 7.88
C GLY A 67 -13.31 -14.82 8.51
N THR A 68 -12.46 -15.51 7.76
CA THR A 68 -11.72 -16.67 8.26
C THR A 68 -10.44 -16.19 8.92
N GLN A 69 -10.27 -16.48 10.21
CA GLN A 69 -9.03 -16.17 10.89
C GLN A 69 -7.94 -17.15 10.47
N VAL A 70 -6.78 -16.63 10.11
CA VAL A 70 -5.56 -17.37 9.82
C VAL A 70 -4.41 -16.65 10.50
N ASP A 71 -3.87 -17.26 11.55
CA ASP A 71 -2.88 -16.64 12.44
C ASP A 71 -3.40 -15.29 12.98
N ASN A 72 -2.71 -14.19 12.75
CA ASN A 72 -3.10 -12.83 13.14
C ASN A 72 -3.86 -12.06 12.05
N CYS A 73 -4.27 -12.72 10.97
CA CYS A 73 -4.98 -12.13 9.83
C CYS A 73 -6.44 -12.61 9.76
N PHE A 74 -7.32 -11.74 9.28
CA PHE A 74 -8.70 -12.09 8.94
C PHE A 74 -8.91 -11.96 7.44
N VAL A 75 -9.27 -13.08 6.78
CA VAL A 75 -9.45 -13.13 5.32
C VAL A 75 -10.94 -13.16 4.98
N LYS A 76 -11.43 -12.11 4.34
CA LYS A 76 -12.80 -12.05 3.83
C LYS A 76 -12.85 -12.56 2.39
N ASN A 77 -13.17 -13.84 2.24
CA ASN A 77 -13.30 -14.45 0.92
C ASN A 77 -14.67 -14.14 0.31
N LYS A 78 -14.68 -13.42 -0.81
CA LYS A 78 -15.89 -13.11 -1.59
C LYS A 78 -15.92 -13.82 -2.95
N THR A 79 -14.99 -14.75 -3.21
CA THR A 79 -14.88 -15.42 -4.51
C THR A 79 -15.88 -16.55 -4.70
N GLY A 80 -16.48 -17.05 -3.61
CA GLY A 80 -17.32 -18.25 -3.61
C GLY A 80 -16.53 -19.57 -3.73
N LEU A 81 -15.20 -19.51 -3.79
CA LEU A 81 -14.33 -20.69 -3.83
C LEU A 81 -14.01 -21.16 -2.41
N SER A 82 -13.89 -22.47 -2.22
CA SER A 82 -13.30 -23.03 -1.00
C SER A 82 -11.78 -22.94 -1.11
N LEU A 83 -11.13 -22.18 -0.23
CA LEU A 83 -9.70 -21.94 -0.23
C LEU A 83 -9.10 -22.48 1.07
N ASP A 84 -7.98 -23.18 0.94
CA ASP A 84 -7.11 -23.59 2.06
C ASP A 84 -6.18 -22.43 2.38
N PHE A 85 -6.61 -21.51 3.25
CA PHE A 85 -5.81 -20.33 3.61
C PHE A 85 -4.55 -20.68 4.38
N ASP A 86 -4.59 -21.68 5.27
CA ASP A 86 -3.41 -22.14 6.02
C ASP A 86 -2.35 -22.68 5.07
N GLY A 87 -2.76 -23.51 4.11
CA GLY A 87 -1.90 -24.03 3.06
C GLY A 87 -1.32 -22.92 2.18
N LEU A 88 -2.15 -21.94 1.77
CA LEU A 88 -1.71 -20.83 0.95
C LEU A 88 -0.69 -19.92 1.66
N LEU A 89 -0.93 -19.58 2.94
CA LEU A 89 -0.05 -18.69 3.71
C LEU A 89 1.25 -19.38 4.15
N SER A 90 1.23 -20.69 4.32
CA SER A 90 2.42 -21.48 4.65
C SER A 90 3.21 -21.95 3.41
N ALA A 91 2.66 -21.77 2.20
CA ALA A 91 3.31 -22.15 0.98
C ALA A 91 4.63 -21.38 0.77
N LYS A 92 5.66 -22.11 0.34
CA LYS A 92 6.93 -21.48 0.00
C LYS A 92 6.76 -20.59 -1.22
N LEU A 93 7.18 -19.32 -1.13
CA LEU A 93 7.21 -18.42 -2.27
C LEU A 93 8.09 -18.98 -3.40
N PRO A 94 7.72 -18.76 -4.67
CA PRO A 94 8.50 -19.21 -5.83
C PRO A 94 9.78 -18.41 -6.07
N PHE A 95 10.05 -17.42 -5.24
CA PHE A 95 11.23 -16.55 -5.27
C PHE A 95 11.73 -16.26 -3.84
N SER A 96 12.93 -15.72 -3.74
CA SER A 96 13.49 -15.17 -2.50
C SER A 96 13.78 -13.69 -2.65
N ILE A 97 13.68 -12.95 -1.56
CA ILE A 97 14.14 -11.57 -1.44
C ILE A 97 15.53 -11.59 -0.81
N ASP A 98 16.50 -11.06 -1.53
CA ASP A 98 17.90 -11.05 -1.09
C ASP A 98 18.22 -9.73 -0.41
N LYS A 99 18.43 -9.75 0.90
CA LYS A 99 18.74 -8.55 1.67
C LYS A 99 20.17 -8.07 1.39
N GLY A 100 20.32 -6.76 1.28
CA GLY A 100 21.62 -6.12 1.13
C GLY A 100 22.15 -6.01 -0.30
N ILE A 101 21.44 -6.50 -1.32
CA ILE A 101 21.78 -6.19 -2.72
C ILE A 101 21.37 -4.76 -3.09
N ASN A 102 22.12 -4.15 -4.00
CA ASN A 102 21.85 -2.76 -4.43
C ASN A 102 20.78 -2.63 -5.52
N SER A 103 20.37 -3.73 -6.13
CA SER A 103 19.34 -3.72 -7.15
C SER A 103 17.95 -3.79 -6.53
N PRO A 104 16.98 -2.97 -6.96
CA PRO A 104 15.60 -3.03 -6.48
C PRO A 104 14.95 -4.38 -6.76
N GLN A 105 14.31 -4.95 -5.74
CA GLN A 105 13.53 -6.19 -5.83
C GLN A 105 12.03 -5.97 -5.63
N VAL A 106 11.67 -4.77 -5.16
CA VAL A 106 10.28 -4.35 -4.98
C VAL A 106 10.07 -3.04 -5.74
N LEU A 107 9.00 -2.98 -6.51
CA LEU A 107 8.46 -1.76 -7.09
C LEU A 107 7.18 -1.39 -6.35
N ILE A 108 7.09 -0.15 -5.90
CA ILE A 108 5.85 0.48 -5.44
C ILE A 108 5.47 1.52 -6.48
N TYR A 109 4.21 1.53 -6.88
CA TYR A 109 3.64 2.52 -7.79
C TYR A 109 2.16 2.74 -7.45
N HIS A 110 1.48 3.64 -8.15
CA HIS A 110 0.10 4.00 -7.91
C HIS A 110 -0.65 4.17 -9.23
N THR A 111 -1.64 3.33 -9.50
CA THR A 111 -2.56 3.55 -10.64
C THR A 111 -3.41 4.80 -10.42
N HIS A 112 -3.83 5.03 -9.16
CA HIS A 112 -4.55 6.23 -8.74
C HIS A 112 -3.69 7.08 -7.80
N THR A 113 -2.66 7.70 -8.37
CA THR A 113 -1.63 8.46 -7.65
C THR A 113 -2.20 9.60 -6.83
N SER A 114 -3.28 10.24 -7.33
CA SER A 114 -3.91 11.39 -6.65
C SER A 114 -4.83 11.02 -5.49
N GLU A 115 -5.05 9.73 -5.21
CA GLU A 115 -5.91 9.31 -4.08
C GLU A 115 -5.43 9.90 -2.76
N ALA A 116 -6.29 10.72 -2.15
CA ALA A 116 -5.97 11.48 -0.95
C ALA A 116 -6.73 10.98 0.29
N TYR A 117 -6.14 11.31 1.43
CA TYR A 117 -6.77 11.23 2.74
C TYR A 117 -7.29 12.60 3.15
N LEU A 118 -8.01 12.67 4.27
CA LEU A 118 -8.18 13.96 4.94
C LEU A 118 -6.80 14.47 5.32
N ASP A 119 -6.51 15.72 4.96
CA ASP A 119 -5.23 16.38 5.20
C ASP A 119 -5.02 16.77 6.66
N GLU A 120 -6.06 16.68 7.46
CA GLU A 120 -6.07 17.05 8.87
C GLU A 120 -6.80 16.00 9.74
N ASP A 121 -6.40 15.87 11.00
CA ASP A 121 -7.07 15.06 12.02
C ASP A 121 -8.29 15.81 12.56
N VAL A 122 -9.38 15.76 11.81
CA VAL A 122 -10.65 16.43 12.13
C VAL A 122 -11.79 15.43 12.26
N ASP A 123 -12.83 15.84 12.98
CA ASP A 123 -14.00 14.98 13.22
C ASP A 123 -15.10 15.18 12.17
N PHE A 124 -14.85 15.99 11.14
CA PHE A 124 -15.83 16.32 10.11
C PHE A 124 -15.16 16.69 8.77
N PHE A 125 -15.96 16.70 7.72
CA PHE A 125 -15.57 17.21 6.40
C PHE A 125 -16.78 17.84 5.71
N TYR A 126 -16.54 18.63 4.65
CA TYR A 126 -17.58 19.32 3.87
C TYR A 126 -17.74 18.69 2.48
N ASP A 127 -18.81 19.07 1.77
CA ASP A 127 -19.05 18.64 0.38
C ASP A 127 -17.90 18.99 -0.55
N SER A 128 -17.25 20.14 -0.33
CA SER A 128 -16.11 20.60 -1.10
C SER A 128 -14.85 19.77 -0.90
N PHE A 129 -14.78 18.91 0.13
CA PHE A 129 -13.63 18.04 0.29
C PHE A 129 -13.50 17.09 -0.91
N TYR A 130 -12.43 17.28 -1.65
CA TYR A 130 -12.10 16.43 -2.79
C TYR A 130 -11.06 15.39 -2.39
N SER A 131 -11.43 14.12 -2.51
CA SER A 131 -10.61 12.99 -2.07
C SER A 131 -9.46 12.63 -3.03
N ARG A 132 -9.00 13.62 -3.81
CA ARG A 132 -7.87 13.49 -4.74
C ARG A 132 -7.06 14.78 -4.75
N THR A 133 -5.74 14.65 -4.76
CA THR A 133 -4.80 15.77 -4.86
C THR A 133 -3.52 15.34 -5.55
N ASN A 134 -2.90 16.24 -6.30
CA ASN A 134 -1.56 16.05 -6.87
C ASN A 134 -0.45 16.50 -5.90
N ASN A 135 -0.82 16.94 -4.69
CA ASN A 135 0.17 17.18 -3.64
C ASN A 135 0.51 15.85 -2.96
N ASN A 136 1.72 15.37 -3.21
CA ASN A 136 2.19 14.06 -2.75
C ASN A 136 2.33 13.96 -1.22
N ASP A 137 2.35 15.06 -0.49
CA ASP A 137 2.35 15.04 0.98
C ASP A 137 1.02 14.59 1.58
N PHE A 138 -0.09 14.63 0.80
CA PHE A 138 -1.45 14.37 1.26
C PHE A 138 -2.16 13.23 0.51
N ASN A 139 -1.44 12.49 -0.33
CA ASN A 139 -2.02 11.39 -1.09
C ASN A 139 -1.30 10.05 -0.81
N VAL A 140 -1.65 9.00 -1.55
CA VAL A 140 -1.09 7.65 -1.38
C VAL A 140 0.43 7.59 -1.60
N VAL A 141 1.03 8.59 -2.27
CA VAL A 141 2.49 8.67 -2.46
C VAL A 141 3.21 8.80 -1.12
N ALA A 142 2.69 9.61 -0.18
CA ALA A 142 3.29 9.72 1.16
C ALA A 142 3.33 8.37 1.88
N VAL A 143 2.31 7.54 1.71
CA VAL A 143 2.27 6.17 2.26
C VAL A 143 3.29 5.28 1.55
N GLY A 144 3.40 5.40 0.22
CA GLY A 144 4.40 4.71 -0.60
C GLY A 144 5.83 5.06 -0.20
N ASP A 145 6.10 6.34 0.08
CA ASP A 145 7.40 6.80 0.58
C ASP A 145 7.75 6.18 1.94
N ALA A 146 6.80 6.18 2.87
CA ALA A 146 6.99 5.58 4.18
C ALA A 146 7.24 4.06 4.09
N LEU A 147 6.49 3.35 3.25
CA LEU A 147 6.68 1.91 3.00
C LEU A 147 8.04 1.64 2.36
N THR A 148 8.43 2.44 1.36
CA THR A 148 9.73 2.34 0.69
C THR A 148 10.88 2.54 1.65
N GLU A 149 10.79 3.55 2.51
CA GLU A 149 11.79 3.80 3.55
C GLU A 149 11.93 2.60 4.50
N GLN A 150 10.80 2.06 4.97
CA GLN A 150 10.79 0.92 5.89
C GLN A 150 11.35 -0.36 5.26
N LEU A 151 11.04 -0.64 3.99
CA LEU A 151 11.62 -1.78 3.27
C LEU A 151 13.12 -1.63 3.08
N ASN A 152 13.58 -0.45 2.64
CA ASN A 152 15.00 -0.15 2.48
C ASN A 152 15.77 -0.26 3.81
N LYS A 153 15.22 0.22 4.92
CA LYS A 153 15.81 0.06 6.27
C LYS A 153 15.98 -1.41 6.67
N ARG A 154 15.10 -2.29 6.19
CA ARG A 154 15.17 -3.73 6.43
C ARG A 154 16.06 -4.48 5.43
N GLY A 155 16.79 -3.74 4.58
CA GLY A 155 17.68 -4.29 3.56
C GLY A 155 16.98 -4.81 2.30
N ILE A 156 15.70 -4.53 2.13
CA ILE A 156 14.92 -4.89 0.94
C ILE A 156 14.94 -3.69 0.00
N LYS A 157 15.82 -3.73 -1.00
CA LYS A 157 15.95 -2.63 -1.94
C LYS A 157 14.66 -2.43 -2.73
N THR A 158 14.09 -1.25 -2.60
CA THR A 158 12.78 -0.89 -3.15
C THR A 158 12.89 0.37 -3.98
N VAL A 159 12.27 0.40 -5.14
CA VAL A 159 12.03 1.60 -5.95
C VAL A 159 10.57 2.02 -5.81
N HIS A 160 10.34 3.32 -5.66
CA HIS A 160 9.02 3.93 -5.63
C HIS A 160 8.87 4.84 -6.85
N ASP A 161 7.89 4.55 -7.68
CA ASP A 161 7.54 5.36 -8.85
C ASP A 161 6.31 6.21 -8.52
N THR A 162 6.49 7.53 -8.56
CA THR A 162 5.48 8.52 -8.17
C THR A 162 4.81 9.19 -9.37
N THR A 163 4.92 8.59 -10.55
CA THR A 163 4.27 9.10 -11.77
C THR A 163 2.77 9.22 -11.56
N ILE A 164 2.21 10.38 -11.92
CA ILE A 164 0.76 10.60 -11.85
C ILE A 164 0.10 9.94 -13.06
N HIS A 165 -0.78 8.96 -12.80
CA HIS A 165 -1.47 8.21 -13.85
C HIS A 165 -2.93 8.61 -14.00
N ASP A 166 -3.51 9.31 -13.03
CA ASP A 166 -4.93 9.60 -12.93
C ASP A 166 -5.28 11.10 -12.99
N GLU A 167 -4.49 11.90 -13.74
CA GLU A 167 -4.92 13.23 -14.20
C GLU A 167 -6.28 13.14 -14.93
N SER A 168 -6.47 12.06 -15.70
CA SER A 168 -7.76 11.57 -16.14
C SER A 168 -8.01 10.21 -15.50
N TYR A 169 -9.15 10.05 -14.82
CA TYR A 169 -9.50 8.79 -14.17
C TYR A 169 -9.55 7.62 -15.18
N ASN A 170 -10.21 7.85 -16.31
CA ASN A 170 -10.30 6.83 -17.36
C ASN A 170 -8.93 6.58 -18.01
N GLY A 171 -8.56 5.32 -18.17
CA GLY A 171 -7.29 4.89 -18.75
C GLY A 171 -6.09 4.98 -17.80
N SER A 172 -6.28 5.23 -16.50
CA SER A 172 -5.20 5.26 -15.52
C SER A 172 -4.45 3.91 -15.43
N TYR A 173 -5.15 2.79 -15.55
CA TYR A 173 -4.53 1.46 -15.58
C TYR A 173 -3.63 1.25 -16.80
N ASP A 174 -4.05 1.71 -17.97
CA ASP A 174 -3.23 1.60 -19.19
C ASP A 174 -1.93 2.40 -19.05
N ARG A 175 -2.02 3.62 -18.51
CA ARG A 175 -0.83 4.46 -18.26
C ARG A 175 0.08 3.89 -17.18
N SER A 176 -0.47 3.33 -16.12
CA SER A 176 0.32 2.74 -15.03
C SER A 176 1.03 1.46 -15.46
N VAL A 177 0.43 0.66 -16.33
CA VAL A 177 1.07 -0.53 -16.93
C VAL A 177 2.34 -0.15 -17.68
N ASP A 178 2.34 0.93 -18.45
CA ASP A 178 3.54 1.42 -19.14
C ASP A 178 4.67 1.78 -18.16
N THR A 179 4.32 2.38 -17.02
CA THR A 179 5.27 2.70 -15.95
C THR A 179 5.84 1.43 -15.32
N VAL A 180 5.01 0.41 -15.08
CA VAL A 180 5.46 -0.89 -14.56
C VAL A 180 6.45 -1.52 -15.54
N TYR A 181 6.14 -1.60 -16.83
CA TYR A 181 7.06 -2.19 -17.82
C TYR A 181 8.39 -1.45 -17.90
N LYS A 182 8.39 -0.12 -17.89
CA LYS A 182 9.63 0.69 -17.88
C LYS A 182 10.49 0.39 -16.65
N ASN A 183 9.87 0.23 -15.48
CA ASN A 183 10.60 -0.11 -14.27
C ASN A 183 11.14 -1.54 -14.30
N LEU A 184 10.38 -2.52 -14.81
CA LEU A 184 10.83 -3.90 -14.96
C LEU A 184 12.00 -4.03 -15.95
N GLU A 185 11.98 -3.26 -17.04
CA GLU A 185 13.09 -3.18 -17.98
C GLU A 185 14.35 -2.57 -17.35
N LYS A 186 14.18 -1.48 -16.58
CA LYS A 186 15.26 -0.77 -15.92
C LYS A 186 15.86 -1.56 -14.74
N TYR A 187 15.04 -2.31 -14.03
CA TYR A 187 15.40 -3.05 -12.82
C TYR A 187 14.97 -4.53 -12.92
N PRO A 188 15.76 -5.36 -13.62
CA PRO A 188 15.37 -6.75 -13.92
C PRO A 188 15.30 -7.67 -12.68
N ASP A 189 15.81 -7.23 -11.52
CA ASP A 189 15.73 -7.98 -10.26
C ASP A 189 14.42 -7.77 -9.49
N ILE A 190 13.49 -6.97 -10.00
CA ILE A 190 12.17 -6.79 -9.38
C ILE A 190 11.43 -8.12 -9.38
N LYS A 191 10.97 -8.54 -8.20
CA LYS A 191 10.23 -9.79 -7.94
C LYS A 191 8.83 -9.52 -7.39
N VAL A 192 8.60 -8.31 -6.84
CA VAL A 192 7.33 -7.90 -6.27
C VAL A 192 6.96 -6.53 -6.82
N VAL A 193 5.73 -6.40 -7.29
CA VAL A 193 5.14 -5.14 -7.77
C VAL A 193 3.91 -4.86 -6.92
N ILE A 194 3.86 -3.68 -6.30
CA ILE A 194 2.79 -3.24 -5.42
C ILE A 194 2.12 -2.01 -6.05
N ASP A 195 0.86 -2.16 -6.46
CA ASP A 195 -0.02 -1.03 -6.77
C ASP A 195 -0.69 -0.58 -5.47
N LEU A 196 -0.18 0.51 -4.90
CA LEU A 196 -0.63 0.98 -3.59
C LEU A 196 -1.76 1.98 -3.75
N HIS A 197 -2.92 1.63 -3.20
CA HIS A 197 -4.15 2.40 -3.19
C HIS A 197 -4.61 2.69 -1.76
N ARG A 198 -5.59 3.58 -1.64
CA ARG A 198 -6.47 3.64 -0.48
C ARG A 198 -7.85 3.11 -0.87
N ASP A 199 -8.65 2.69 0.10
CA ASP A 199 -10.03 2.28 -0.17
C ASP A 199 -11.00 3.47 -0.16
N ALA A 200 -12.17 3.30 -0.75
CA ALA A 200 -13.28 4.24 -0.72
C ALA A 200 -14.51 3.55 -0.11
N ILE A 201 -15.08 4.17 0.91
CA ILE A 201 -16.25 3.65 1.62
C ILE A 201 -17.40 4.64 1.48
N GLY A 202 -18.61 4.11 1.28
CA GLY A 202 -19.82 4.89 1.06
C GLY A 202 -20.24 4.95 -0.41
N THR A 203 -21.22 5.79 -0.67
CA THR A 203 -21.75 6.10 -1.99
C THR A 203 -21.78 7.61 -2.20
N ASP A 204 -22.10 8.06 -3.42
CA ASP A 204 -22.25 9.49 -3.69
C ASP A 204 -23.34 10.14 -2.82
N GLU A 205 -24.37 9.37 -2.44
CA GLU A 205 -25.46 9.83 -1.58
C GLU A 205 -25.13 9.71 -0.09
N ASN A 206 -24.21 8.82 0.28
CA ASN A 206 -23.81 8.58 1.67
C ASN A 206 -22.28 8.59 1.77
N LYS A 207 -21.73 9.78 1.90
CA LYS A 207 -20.28 10.01 2.03
C LYS A 207 -19.81 9.57 3.41
N VAL A 208 -18.81 8.68 3.43
CA VAL A 208 -18.20 8.19 4.66
C VAL A 208 -16.69 8.37 4.59
N LYS A 209 -16.12 8.96 5.63
CA LYS A 209 -14.69 9.05 5.86
C LYS A 209 -14.39 8.35 7.19
N PRO A 210 -13.99 7.08 7.17
CA PRO A 210 -13.73 6.37 8.40
C PRO A 210 -12.31 6.60 8.90
N VAL A 211 -12.16 6.66 10.22
CA VAL A 211 -10.91 6.42 10.92
C VAL A 211 -10.96 5.00 11.46
N PHE A 212 -9.96 4.21 11.16
CA PHE A 212 -9.89 2.83 11.63
C PHE A 212 -9.00 2.76 12.87
N THR A 213 -9.54 2.13 13.92
CA THR A 213 -8.79 1.74 15.10
C THR A 213 -8.52 0.24 15.07
N TYR A 214 -7.34 -0.15 15.53
CA TYR A 214 -6.91 -1.54 15.68
C TYR A 214 -6.83 -1.87 17.17
N ASN A 215 -7.42 -3.01 17.59
CA ASN A 215 -7.36 -3.52 18.95
C ASN A 215 -6.20 -4.49 19.13
#